data_3ebbbc7869fd32ba078946b8e62c3f7c
#
_entry.id   3ebbbc7869fd32ba078946b8e62c3f7c
#
_cell.length_a   1.000
_cell.length_b   1.000
_cell.length_c   1.000
_cell.angle_alpha   90.00
_cell.angle_beta   90.00
_cell.angle_gamma   90.00
#
_symmetry.space_group_name_H-M   'P 1'
#
loop_
_entity.id
_entity.type
_entity.pdbx_description
1 polymer ?
#
loop_
_entity_poly.entity_id
_entity_poly.type
_entity_poly.pdbx_seq_one_letter_code
_entity_poly.pdbx_strand_id
1 'polypeptide(L)'
;MTNNITLWNAGSEVRKALLSDDKLKKKVKSAIGPLIAKEGTNFPFIVYQKSGGWYDYNKDSVTGGTATVDIIIFSDTYEEMVEVSDMVDDAMYRYFINVGSVPRLVGCDENFQDDVYFQTMTFQFRL
;
A
#
# COMPACT_ATOMS: atom_id res chain seq x y z
N MET A 1 -4.17 -22.41 -1.12
CA MET A 1 -5.01 -21.36 -0.52
C MET A 1 -5.54 -20.43 -1.60
N THR A 2 -6.81 -20.15 -1.55
CA THR A 2 -7.46 -19.30 -2.55
C THR A 2 -7.09 -17.84 -2.32
N ASN A 3 -6.82 -17.11 -3.39
CA ASN A 3 -6.61 -15.67 -3.32
C ASN A 3 -7.95 -14.99 -3.05
N ASN A 4 -8.05 -14.28 -1.92
CA ASN A 4 -9.26 -13.59 -1.50
C ASN A 4 -9.25 -12.09 -1.76
N ILE A 5 -8.31 -11.62 -2.58
CA ILE A 5 -8.24 -10.19 -2.88
C ILE A 5 -9.30 -9.84 -3.91
N THR A 6 -10.09 -8.83 -3.57
CA THR A 6 -11.17 -8.34 -4.42
C THR A 6 -10.94 -6.87 -4.74
N LEU A 7 -11.72 -6.36 -5.69
CA LEU A 7 -11.70 -4.94 -6.01
C LEU A 7 -11.98 -4.07 -4.77
N TRP A 8 -12.77 -4.58 -3.85
CA TRP A 8 -13.23 -3.81 -2.69
C TRP A 8 -12.34 -3.92 -1.46
N ASN A 9 -11.70 -5.07 -1.25
CA ASN A 9 -10.89 -5.31 -0.04
C ASN A 9 -9.39 -5.09 -0.25
N ALA A 10 -8.96 -4.71 -1.45
CA ALA A 10 -7.53 -4.56 -1.75
C ALA A 10 -6.83 -3.62 -0.75
N GLY A 11 -7.46 -2.52 -0.41
CA GLY A 11 -6.90 -1.57 0.57
C GLY A 11 -6.73 -2.20 1.96
N SER A 12 -7.74 -2.90 2.47
CA SER A 12 -7.64 -3.53 3.77
C SER A 12 -6.61 -4.67 3.78
N GLU A 13 -6.44 -5.37 2.67
CA GLU A 13 -5.40 -6.40 2.54
C GLU A 13 -4.01 -5.79 2.54
N VAL A 14 -3.85 -4.63 1.92
CA VAL A 14 -2.59 -3.87 2.00
C VAL A 14 -2.27 -3.50 3.45
N ARG A 15 -3.26 -3.02 4.20
CA ARG A 15 -3.05 -2.70 5.61
C ARG A 15 -2.60 -3.91 6.41
N LYS A 16 -3.23 -5.06 6.19
CA LYS A 16 -2.81 -6.32 6.85
C LYS A 16 -1.37 -6.67 6.51
N ALA A 17 -0.99 -6.51 5.24
CA ALA A 17 0.38 -6.79 4.79
C ALA A 17 1.39 -5.91 5.52
N LEU A 18 1.12 -4.62 5.61
CA LEU A 18 2.02 -3.68 6.26
C LEU A 18 2.11 -3.93 7.76
N LEU A 19 0.99 -4.21 8.42
CA LEU A 19 0.96 -4.51 9.85
C LEU A 19 1.56 -5.88 10.20
N SER A 20 1.70 -6.78 9.22
CA SER A 20 2.30 -8.09 9.44
C SER A 20 3.82 -8.03 9.61
N ASP A 21 4.45 -6.95 9.18
CA ASP A 21 5.89 -6.75 9.31
C ASP A 21 6.19 -6.02 10.61
N ASP A 22 6.82 -6.71 11.56
CA ASP A 22 7.08 -6.16 12.88
C ASP A 22 8.02 -4.96 12.86
N LYS A 23 9.01 -4.95 11.97
CA LYS A 23 9.95 -3.85 11.85
C LYS A 23 9.24 -2.59 11.35
N LEU A 24 8.43 -2.74 10.31
CA LEU A 24 7.66 -1.62 9.76
C LEU A 24 6.66 -1.10 10.78
N LYS A 25 5.92 -2.00 11.43
CA LYS A 25 4.94 -1.66 12.44
C LYS A 25 5.56 -0.85 13.58
N LYS A 26 6.73 -1.25 14.06
CA LYS A 26 7.46 -0.49 15.08
C LYS A 26 7.93 0.86 14.58
N LYS A 27 8.44 0.91 13.34
CA LYS A 27 8.97 2.14 12.77
C LYS A 27 7.91 3.22 12.65
N VAL A 28 6.71 2.86 12.21
CA VAL A 28 5.58 3.81 12.07
C VAL A 28 4.64 3.79 13.27
N LYS A 29 4.96 3.03 14.31
CA LYS A 29 4.15 2.92 15.54
C LYS A 29 2.70 2.58 15.25
N SER A 30 2.49 1.67 14.31
CA SER A 30 1.17 1.23 13.83
C SER A 30 0.33 2.35 13.17
N ALA A 31 0.92 3.48 12.83
CA ALA A 31 0.22 4.59 12.17
C ALA A 31 0.06 4.32 10.67
N ILE A 32 -0.81 3.37 10.36
CA ILE A 32 -1.15 2.96 9.00
C ILE A 32 -2.67 3.02 8.88
N GLY A 33 -3.17 3.95 8.10
CA GLY A 33 -4.61 4.17 7.99
C GLY A 33 -5.08 4.51 6.59
N PRO A 34 -6.39 4.35 6.35
CA PRO A 34 -6.96 4.65 5.04
C PRO A 34 -7.16 6.14 4.80
N LEU A 35 -6.92 6.57 3.59
CA LEU A 35 -7.26 7.86 3.00
C LEU A 35 -6.56 9.06 3.62
N ILE A 36 -6.72 9.30 4.92
CA ILE A 36 -6.09 10.43 5.60
C ILE A 36 -5.54 10.00 6.95
N ALA A 37 -4.46 10.68 7.38
CA ALA A 37 -3.94 10.49 8.72
C ALA A 37 -4.74 11.31 9.73
N LYS A 38 -4.85 10.81 10.96
CA LYS A 38 -5.46 11.56 12.05
C LYS A 38 -4.58 12.76 12.39
N GLU A 39 -5.22 13.87 12.78
CA GLU A 39 -4.51 15.04 13.25
C GLU A 39 -3.61 14.66 14.44
N GLY A 40 -2.38 15.19 14.43
CA GLY A 40 -1.41 14.91 15.47
C GLY A 40 -0.65 13.59 15.31
N THR A 41 -0.82 12.89 14.19
CA THR A 41 -0.05 11.68 13.90
C THR A 41 1.43 12.01 13.74
N ASN A 42 2.28 11.27 14.46
CA ASN A 42 3.73 11.48 14.42
C ASN A 42 4.36 10.86 13.17
N PHE A 43 5.44 11.50 12.67
CA PHE A 43 6.23 10.92 11.59
C PHE A 43 7.13 9.79 12.09
N PRO A 44 7.43 8.80 11.25
CA PRO A 44 6.81 8.55 9.95
C PRO A 44 5.44 7.89 10.10
N PHE A 45 4.57 8.10 9.13
CA PHE A 45 3.30 7.39 9.09
C PHE A 45 2.93 7.05 7.65
N ILE A 46 1.97 6.15 7.50
CA ILE A 46 1.55 5.63 6.21
C ILE A 46 0.04 5.81 6.04
N VAL A 47 -0.33 6.27 4.86
CA VAL A 47 -1.72 6.35 4.42
C VAL A 47 -1.86 5.49 3.17
N TYR A 48 -2.96 4.80 3.02
CA TYR A 48 -3.23 4.06 1.80
C TYR A 48 -4.62 4.39 1.27
N GLN A 49 -4.77 4.28 -0.05
CA GLN A 49 -6.07 4.47 -0.69
C GLN A 49 -6.12 3.64 -1.96
N LYS A 50 -7.31 3.15 -2.29
CA LYS A 50 -7.53 2.52 -3.58
C LYS A 50 -7.61 3.64 -4.62
N SER A 51 -6.66 3.68 -5.54
CA SER A 51 -6.56 4.73 -6.53
C SER A 51 -7.32 4.42 -7.82
N GLY A 52 -7.82 3.20 -7.95
CA GLY A 52 -8.61 2.82 -9.12
C GLY A 52 -8.86 1.34 -9.15
N GLY A 53 -9.62 0.94 -10.14
CA GLY A 53 -9.88 -0.46 -10.36
C GLY A 53 -10.98 -0.66 -11.38
N TRP A 54 -11.00 -1.83 -11.97
CA TRP A 54 -12.01 -2.18 -12.95
C TRP A 54 -12.15 -3.69 -13.04
N TYR A 55 -13.31 -4.13 -13.56
CA TYR A 55 -13.51 -5.52 -13.93
C TYR A 55 -13.31 -5.69 -15.42
N ASP A 56 -12.80 -6.85 -15.79
CA ASP A 56 -12.76 -7.29 -17.18
C ASP A 56 -14.03 -8.10 -17.47
N TYR A 57 -14.64 -7.84 -18.59
CA TYR A 57 -15.89 -8.50 -18.97
C TYR A 57 -15.73 -9.23 -20.29
N ASN A 58 -16.40 -10.37 -20.41
CA ASN A 58 -16.74 -10.91 -21.70
C ASN A 58 -18.26 -10.66 -21.92
N LYS A 59 -18.81 -11.25 -22.96
CA LYS A 59 -20.22 -11.05 -23.33
C LYS A 59 -21.21 -11.33 -22.19
N ASP A 60 -20.90 -12.33 -21.34
CA ASP A 60 -21.86 -12.88 -20.38
C ASP A 60 -21.43 -12.76 -18.93
N SER A 61 -20.18 -12.41 -18.65
CA SER A 61 -19.69 -12.45 -17.27
C SER A 61 -18.45 -11.63 -17.04
N VAL A 62 -18.10 -11.45 -15.76
CA VAL A 62 -16.84 -10.88 -15.33
C VAL A 62 -15.75 -11.96 -15.49
N THR A 63 -14.65 -11.65 -16.15
CA THR A 63 -13.55 -12.58 -16.40
C THR A 63 -12.33 -12.33 -15.54
N GLY A 64 -12.33 -11.26 -14.76
CA GLY A 64 -11.22 -10.88 -13.91
C GLY A 64 -11.30 -9.40 -13.59
N GLY A 65 -10.18 -8.81 -13.20
CA GLY A 65 -10.15 -7.40 -12.90
C GLY A 65 -8.79 -6.96 -12.41
N THR A 66 -8.72 -5.68 -12.09
CA THR A 66 -7.50 -5.03 -11.59
C THR A 66 -7.89 -4.04 -10.51
N ALA A 67 -7.12 -4.01 -9.44
CA ALA A 67 -7.25 -2.99 -8.41
C ALA A 67 -5.90 -2.32 -8.20
N THR A 68 -5.89 -1.01 -8.06
CA THR A 68 -4.69 -0.27 -7.73
C THR A 68 -4.82 0.38 -6.37
N VAL A 69 -3.76 0.28 -5.58
CA VAL A 69 -3.70 0.87 -4.24
C VAL A 69 -2.44 1.72 -4.15
N ASP A 70 -2.62 2.97 -3.73
CA ASP A 70 -1.50 3.85 -3.42
C ASP A 70 -1.16 3.72 -1.95
N ILE A 71 0.13 3.59 -1.67
CA ILE A 71 0.68 3.62 -0.32
C ILE A 71 1.51 4.90 -0.25
N ILE A 72 1.17 5.79 0.67
CA ILE A 72 1.82 7.08 0.78
C ILE A 72 2.53 7.14 2.13
N ILE A 73 3.84 7.32 2.09
CA ILE A 73 4.71 7.36 3.26
C ILE A 73 5.07 8.82 3.53
N PHE A 74 4.78 9.29 4.73
CA PHE A 74 5.09 10.66 5.15
C PHE A 74 6.20 10.64 6.20
N SER A 75 7.18 11.50 6.03
CA SER A 75 8.31 11.62 6.95
C SER A 75 8.81 13.05 7.02
N ASP A 76 9.47 13.40 8.12
CA ASP A 76 10.11 14.69 8.28
C ASP A 76 11.58 14.69 7.79
N THR A 77 12.12 13.53 7.41
CA THR A 77 13.45 13.44 6.79
C THR A 77 13.40 12.57 5.54
N TYR A 78 14.26 12.89 4.59
CA TYR A 78 14.34 12.13 3.34
C TYR A 78 14.83 10.69 3.58
N GLU A 79 15.85 10.54 4.41
CA GLU A 79 16.44 9.22 4.71
C GLU A 79 15.41 8.28 5.33
N GLU A 80 14.58 8.79 6.23
CA GLU A 80 13.55 7.99 6.87
C GLU A 80 12.46 7.60 5.87
N MET A 81 12.10 8.50 4.97
CA MET A 81 11.15 8.19 3.89
C MET A 81 11.66 7.03 3.04
N VAL A 82 12.94 7.07 2.65
CA VAL A 82 13.56 6.00 1.85
C VAL A 82 13.59 4.68 2.62
N GLU A 83 13.96 4.73 3.89
CA GLU A 83 14.00 3.55 4.75
C GLU A 83 12.64 2.89 4.86
N VAL A 84 11.60 3.68 5.12
CA VAL A 84 10.25 3.16 5.24
C VAL A 84 9.74 2.63 3.90
N SER A 85 10.10 3.27 2.80
CA SER A 85 9.73 2.78 1.45
C SER A 85 10.30 1.39 1.18
N ASP A 86 11.55 1.15 1.55
CA ASP A 86 12.18 -0.17 1.47
C ASP A 86 11.43 -1.20 2.31
N MET A 87 11.06 -0.83 3.53
CA MET A 87 10.30 -1.71 4.42
C MET A 87 8.92 -2.06 3.86
N VAL A 88 8.25 -1.08 3.27
CA VAL A 88 6.95 -1.28 2.64
C VAL A 88 7.05 -2.25 1.48
N ASP A 89 8.01 -2.04 0.59
CA ASP A 89 8.20 -2.90 -0.56
C ASP A 89 8.44 -4.36 -0.14
N ASP A 90 9.31 -4.56 0.85
CA ASP A 90 9.62 -5.87 1.39
C ASP A 90 8.40 -6.52 2.07
N ALA A 91 7.67 -5.76 2.88
CA ALA A 91 6.48 -6.26 3.58
C ALA A 91 5.39 -6.70 2.59
N MET A 92 5.18 -5.92 1.54
CA MET A 92 4.21 -6.24 0.50
C MET A 92 4.57 -7.55 -0.19
N TYR A 93 5.83 -7.71 -0.57
CA TYR A 93 6.27 -8.94 -1.23
C TYR A 93 6.10 -10.17 -0.35
N ARG A 94 6.59 -10.10 0.89
CA ARG A 94 6.54 -11.24 1.82
C ARG A 94 5.13 -11.68 2.14
N TYR A 95 4.25 -10.71 2.38
CA TYR A 95 2.87 -11.04 2.73
C TYR A 95 2.14 -11.69 1.55
N PHE A 96 2.21 -11.07 0.38
CA PHE A 96 1.42 -11.51 -0.76
C PHE A 96 1.98 -12.76 -1.46
N ILE A 97 3.27 -13.04 -1.31
CA ILE A 97 3.81 -14.30 -1.84
C ILE A 97 3.20 -15.49 -1.09
N ASN A 98 2.93 -15.34 0.19
CA ASN A 98 2.26 -16.39 0.97
C ASN A 98 0.77 -16.52 0.64
N VAL A 99 0.16 -15.43 0.22
CA VAL A 99 -1.24 -15.42 -0.22
C VAL A 99 -1.37 -15.98 -1.64
N GLY A 100 -0.28 -15.99 -2.40
CA GLY A 100 -0.27 -16.50 -3.77
C GLY A 100 -0.57 -15.46 -4.84
N SER A 101 -0.56 -14.18 -4.49
CA SER A 101 -0.86 -13.10 -5.44
C SER A 101 -0.05 -11.86 -5.09
N VAL A 102 1.16 -11.77 -5.66
CA VAL A 102 2.04 -10.63 -5.43
C VAL A 102 1.62 -9.46 -6.33
N PRO A 103 1.28 -8.30 -5.76
CA PRO A 103 0.98 -7.14 -6.58
C PRO A 103 2.23 -6.60 -7.26
N ARG A 104 2.02 -5.88 -8.36
CA ARG A 104 3.11 -5.25 -9.09
C ARG A 104 3.24 -3.80 -8.65
N LEU A 105 4.47 -3.37 -8.38
CA LEU A 105 4.75 -1.94 -8.20
C LEU A 105 4.76 -1.31 -9.60
N VAL A 106 3.77 -0.51 -9.90
CA VAL A 106 3.61 0.08 -11.24
C VAL A 106 4.02 1.54 -11.30
N GLY A 107 4.31 2.15 -10.16
CA GLY A 107 4.82 3.51 -10.14
C GLY A 107 5.24 3.92 -8.74
N CYS A 108 6.13 4.89 -8.67
CA CYS A 108 6.51 5.53 -7.43
C CYS A 108 6.86 6.99 -7.71
N ASP A 109 6.65 7.84 -6.71
CA ASP A 109 6.80 9.27 -6.88
C ASP A 109 7.17 9.93 -5.56
N GLU A 110 8.26 10.68 -5.54
CA GLU A 110 8.74 11.40 -4.37
C GLU A 110 8.28 12.85 -4.42
N ASN A 111 7.96 13.40 -3.27
CA ASN A 111 7.54 14.80 -3.19
C ASN A 111 7.97 15.43 -1.88
N PHE A 112 8.01 16.75 -1.86
CA PHE A 112 8.30 17.52 -0.66
C PHE A 112 7.40 18.76 -0.66
N GLN A 113 6.59 18.88 0.40
CA GLN A 113 5.66 20.01 0.51
C GLN A 113 5.39 20.28 1.98
N ASP A 114 5.37 21.55 2.36
CA ASP A 114 5.09 21.99 3.74
C ASP A 114 6.02 21.32 4.76
N ASP A 115 7.31 21.24 4.42
CA ASP A 115 8.37 20.64 5.24
C ASP A 115 8.19 19.14 5.48
N VAL A 116 7.42 18.46 4.64
CA VAL A 116 7.19 17.02 4.74
C VAL A 116 7.64 16.34 3.46
N TYR A 117 8.41 15.27 3.61
CA TYR A 117 8.75 14.36 2.51
C TYR A 117 7.69 13.29 2.41
N PHE A 118 7.27 12.97 1.20
CA PHE A 118 6.37 11.85 1.03
C PHE A 118 6.66 11.09 -0.25
N GLN A 119 6.47 9.76 -0.16
CA GLN A 119 6.65 8.81 -1.24
C GLN A 119 5.33 8.16 -1.52
N THR A 120 4.87 8.21 -2.77
CA THR A 120 3.69 7.45 -3.21
C THR A 120 4.18 6.22 -3.94
N MET A 121 3.70 5.05 -3.53
CA MET A 121 3.98 3.78 -4.17
C MET A 121 2.66 3.21 -4.66
N THR A 122 2.53 2.95 -5.96
CA THR A 122 1.30 2.42 -6.53
C THR A 122 1.46 0.94 -6.85
N PHE A 123 0.66 0.13 -6.21
CA PHE A 123 0.64 -1.32 -6.40
C PHE A 123 -0.61 -1.74 -7.16
N GLN A 124 -0.43 -2.66 -8.09
CA GLN A 124 -1.50 -3.17 -8.92
C GLN A 124 -1.75 -4.64 -8.63
N PHE A 125 -2.98 -4.96 -8.28
CA PHE A 125 -3.42 -6.33 -8.02
C PHE A 125 -4.18 -6.89 -9.20
N ARG A 126 -3.85 -8.10 -9.60
CA ARG A 126 -4.61 -8.85 -10.58
C ARG A 126 -5.66 -9.68 -9.84
N LEU A 127 -6.89 -9.49 -10.19
CA LEU A 127 -8.03 -10.16 -9.53
C LEU A 127 -8.46 -11.44 -10.24
#